data_6a373c4198f41cada05ff3d0ff7f3c20
#
_entry.id   6a373c4198f41cada05ff3d0ff7f3c20
#
_cell.length_a   1.000
_cell.length_b   1.000
_cell.length_c   1.000
_cell.angle_alpha   90.00
_cell.angle_beta   90.00
_cell.angle_gamma   90.00
#
_symmetry.space_group_name_H-M   'P 1'
#
loop_
_entity.id
_entity.type
_entity.pdbx_description
1 polymer ?
#
loop_
_entity_poly.entity_id
_entity_poly.type
_entity_poly.pdbx_seq_one_letter_code
_entity_poly.pdbx_strand_id
1 'polypeptide(L)'
;MKKLTLIIFGIFAMTLISCEIESIEDTTLKNEDSKSNIELSVDLENLGEACVTVNLIAGQHHVAGDITVYNDGENLIIVYTTNDDWTIDLTHLSIGNCNEDWVPLTCSGKPKVGRFEYTDPYSVSDHEVVYVIPLADLNNNYCFAAHAEVQGPIGGETAW
;
A
#
# COMPACT_ATOMS: atom_id res chain seq x y z
N MET A 1 -70.72 -22.31 25.44
CA MET A 1 -69.94 -22.40 24.22
C MET A 1 -68.46 -22.03 24.58
N LYS A 2 -67.62 -23.05 24.79
CA LYS A 2 -66.22 -22.87 25.23
C LYS A 2 -65.34 -22.98 24.01
N LYS A 3 -64.63 -21.88 23.69
CA LYS A 3 -63.64 -21.89 22.62
C LYS A 3 -62.30 -22.44 23.12
N LEU A 4 -61.88 -23.56 22.57
CA LEU A 4 -60.62 -24.23 22.87
C LEU A 4 -59.54 -23.59 21.99
N THR A 5 -58.57 -22.86 22.59
CA THR A 5 -57.44 -22.27 21.91
C THR A 5 -56.27 -23.24 21.96
N LEU A 6 -55.91 -23.75 20.82
CA LEU A 6 -54.77 -24.65 20.62
C LEU A 6 -53.47 -23.82 20.47
N ILE A 7 -52.57 -23.95 21.45
CA ILE A 7 -51.26 -23.32 21.40
C ILE A 7 -50.28 -24.36 20.83
N ILE A 8 -49.79 -24.08 19.61
CA ILE A 8 -48.76 -24.88 18.95
C ILE A 8 -47.40 -24.33 19.39
N PHE A 9 -46.71 -25.12 20.22
CA PHE A 9 -45.31 -24.87 20.57
C PHE A 9 -44.42 -25.35 19.41
N GLY A 10 -43.87 -24.41 18.65
CA GLY A 10 -42.84 -24.69 17.65
C GLY A 10 -41.48 -24.88 18.33
N ILE A 11 -40.99 -26.10 18.33
CA ILE A 11 -39.63 -26.43 18.77
C ILE A 11 -38.67 -26.00 17.66
N PHE A 12 -37.93 -24.93 17.92
CA PHE A 12 -36.83 -24.47 17.04
C PHE A 12 -35.56 -25.25 17.38
N ALA A 13 -35.24 -26.25 16.60
CA ALA A 13 -34.00 -26.99 16.71
C ALA A 13 -32.84 -26.16 16.17
N MET A 14 -32.03 -25.60 17.06
CA MET A 14 -30.74 -25.01 16.69
C MET A 14 -29.74 -26.13 16.38
N THR A 15 -29.43 -26.33 15.10
CA THR A 15 -28.27 -27.14 14.71
C THR A 15 -27.01 -26.29 14.82
N LEU A 16 -26.18 -26.59 15.80
CA LEU A 16 -24.81 -26.08 15.93
C LEU A 16 -23.98 -26.76 14.86
N ILE A 17 -23.61 -26.01 13.82
CA ILE A 17 -22.59 -26.44 12.87
C ILE A 17 -21.23 -26.11 13.49
N SER A 18 -20.58 -27.16 14.01
CA SER A 18 -19.19 -27.11 14.41
C SER A 18 -18.33 -27.15 13.16
N CYS A 19 -17.57 -26.08 12.89
CA CYS A 19 -16.49 -26.12 11.94
C CYS A 19 -15.30 -26.84 12.57
N GLU A 20 -15.08 -28.08 12.16
CA GLU A 20 -13.80 -28.77 12.40
C GLU A 20 -12.76 -28.16 11.46
N ILE A 21 -11.64 -27.74 12.05
CA ILE A 21 -10.44 -27.32 11.33
C ILE A 21 -9.70 -28.59 10.96
N GLU A 22 -9.88 -29.07 9.73
CA GLU A 22 -8.97 -30.07 9.18
C GLU A 22 -7.69 -29.39 8.74
N SER A 23 -6.58 -29.85 9.29
CA SER A 23 -5.23 -29.57 8.83
C SER A 23 -5.03 -30.18 7.46
N ILE A 24 -4.96 -29.34 6.44
CA ILE A 24 -4.55 -29.79 5.10
C ILE A 24 -3.10 -29.43 4.92
N GLU A 25 -2.26 -30.45 4.99
CA GLU A 25 -0.96 -30.47 4.31
C GLU A 25 -1.21 -30.53 2.81
N ASP A 26 -0.31 -29.84 2.13
CA ASP A 26 0.09 -30.06 0.74
C ASP A 26 -0.61 -29.25 -0.37
N THR A 27 0.21 -28.33 -0.85
CA THR A 27 0.50 -28.00 -2.25
C THR A 27 -0.67 -27.79 -3.20
N THR A 28 -0.95 -26.54 -3.52
CA THR A 28 -0.96 -26.11 -4.95
C THR A 28 -0.98 -24.59 -5.02
N LEU A 29 0.03 -24.04 -5.65
CA LEU A 29 0.16 -22.67 -6.09
C LEU A 29 -1.09 -22.22 -6.84
N LYS A 30 -1.84 -21.30 -6.27
CA LYS A 30 -2.73 -20.43 -7.03
C LYS A 30 -2.23 -19.01 -6.85
N ASN A 31 -1.71 -18.50 -7.96
CA ASN A 31 -1.43 -17.09 -8.16
C ASN A 31 -2.69 -16.28 -7.86
N GLU A 32 -2.70 -15.60 -6.75
CA GLU A 32 -3.52 -14.41 -6.57
C GLU A 32 -2.57 -13.24 -6.69
N ASP A 33 -2.93 -12.32 -7.61
CA ASP A 33 -2.21 -11.10 -7.95
C ASP A 33 -2.03 -10.18 -6.73
N SER A 34 -1.14 -10.56 -5.84
CA SER A 34 -0.37 -9.59 -5.10
C SER A 34 0.83 -9.30 -5.98
N LYS A 35 0.95 -8.08 -6.51
CA LYS A 35 2.22 -7.58 -7.03
C LYS A 35 3.20 -7.66 -5.86
N SER A 36 3.84 -8.83 -5.73
CA SER A 36 4.80 -9.10 -4.69
C SER A 36 6.00 -8.21 -4.97
N ASN A 37 6.45 -7.49 -3.95
CA ASN A 37 7.77 -6.93 -3.90
C ASN A 37 8.75 -8.06 -4.22
N ILE A 38 9.24 -8.08 -5.45
CA ILE A 38 10.43 -8.83 -5.77
C ILE A 38 11.49 -8.08 -4.99
N GLU A 39 12.13 -8.71 -4.02
CA GLU A 39 13.43 -8.28 -3.50
C GLU A 39 14.44 -8.39 -4.64
N LEU A 40 14.27 -7.52 -5.61
CA LEU A 40 15.33 -7.20 -6.55
C LEU A 40 16.24 -6.26 -5.75
N SER A 41 17.39 -6.73 -5.35
CA SER A 41 18.44 -5.86 -4.80
C SER A 41 18.84 -4.90 -5.90
N VAL A 42 18.12 -3.78 -5.97
CA VAL A 42 18.43 -2.69 -6.90
C VAL A 42 19.73 -2.08 -6.42
N ASP A 43 20.74 -2.13 -7.26
CA ASP A 43 22.00 -1.46 -6.99
C ASP A 43 21.81 0.05 -7.25
N LEU A 44 21.40 0.76 -6.20
CA LEU A 44 21.11 2.19 -6.27
C LEU A 44 22.35 3.03 -6.69
N GLU A 45 23.57 2.52 -6.45
CA GLU A 45 24.81 3.20 -6.81
C GLU A 45 25.03 3.26 -8.34
N ASN A 46 24.39 2.38 -9.09
CA ASN A 46 24.54 2.24 -10.54
C ASN A 46 23.32 2.72 -11.36
N LEU A 47 22.31 3.34 -10.72
CA LEU A 47 21.09 3.80 -11.41
C LEU A 47 21.28 5.03 -12.32
N GLY A 48 22.46 5.65 -12.28
CA GLY A 48 22.71 6.87 -13.05
C GLY A 48 22.14 8.14 -12.42
N GLU A 49 21.80 9.13 -13.26
CA GLU A 49 21.24 10.41 -12.79
C GLU A 49 19.73 10.26 -12.48
N ALA A 50 19.29 10.83 -11.36
CA ALA A 50 17.89 10.85 -10.99
C ALA A 50 17.06 11.70 -11.98
N CYS A 51 15.92 11.19 -12.40
CA CYS A 51 14.96 11.93 -13.22
C CYS A 51 14.34 13.10 -12.44
N VAL A 52 14.02 12.86 -11.18
CA VAL A 52 13.47 13.87 -10.27
C VAL A 52 13.73 13.47 -8.82
N THR A 53 13.95 14.46 -7.96
CA THR A 53 13.98 14.32 -6.51
C THR A 53 13.08 15.39 -5.90
N VAL A 54 12.19 15.00 -4.99
CA VAL A 54 11.28 15.89 -4.27
C VAL A 54 11.35 15.60 -2.78
N ASN A 55 11.18 16.63 -1.96
CA ASN A 55 11.19 16.46 -0.51
C ASN A 55 9.96 15.66 -0.05
N LEU A 56 10.16 14.75 0.90
CA LEU A 56 9.11 14.08 1.66
C LEU A 56 8.79 14.94 2.89
N ILE A 57 7.64 15.62 2.87
CA ILE A 57 7.24 16.58 3.90
C ILE A 57 6.33 15.92 4.93
N ALA A 58 6.82 15.73 6.15
CA ALA A 58 6.07 15.23 7.29
C ALA A 58 5.23 16.34 7.95
N GLY A 59 3.98 16.04 8.25
CA GLY A 59 3.01 17.00 8.71
C GLY A 59 2.82 18.10 7.68
N GLN A 60 3.19 19.33 8.01
CA GLN A 60 3.08 20.46 7.08
C GLN A 60 4.42 21.19 6.84
N HIS A 61 5.45 20.90 7.62
CA HIS A 61 6.63 21.77 7.68
C HIS A 61 7.97 21.05 7.85
N HIS A 62 7.97 19.74 8.10
CA HIS A 62 9.19 19.01 8.42
C HIS A 62 9.66 18.20 7.22
N VAL A 63 10.84 18.48 6.73
CA VAL A 63 11.47 17.63 5.71
C VAL A 63 11.93 16.35 6.40
N ALA A 64 11.21 15.26 6.19
CA ALA A 64 11.54 13.95 6.74
C ALA A 64 12.55 13.20 5.87
N GLY A 65 12.66 13.56 4.60
CA GLY A 65 13.52 12.92 3.63
C GLY A 65 13.16 13.32 2.21
N ASP A 66 13.37 12.41 1.28
CA ASP A 66 13.19 12.63 -0.15
C ASP A 66 12.49 11.45 -0.84
N ILE A 67 11.83 11.74 -1.95
CA ILE A 67 11.40 10.77 -2.95
C ILE A 67 12.26 10.98 -4.19
N THR A 68 13.03 9.99 -4.58
CA THR A 68 13.87 10.04 -5.78
C THR A 68 13.40 9.04 -6.82
N VAL A 69 13.32 9.47 -8.07
CA VAL A 69 12.86 8.65 -9.20
C VAL A 69 13.98 8.47 -10.19
N TYR A 70 14.23 7.23 -10.56
CA TYR A 70 15.19 6.83 -11.59
C TYR A 70 14.49 6.09 -12.72
N ASN A 71 15.13 6.06 -13.87
CA ASN A 71 14.71 5.29 -15.04
C ASN A 71 15.94 4.56 -15.60
N ASP A 72 15.94 3.23 -15.50
CA ASP A 72 17.04 2.39 -16.00
C ASP A 72 16.86 1.94 -17.46
N GLY A 73 15.77 2.38 -18.12
CA GLY A 73 15.40 2.01 -19.49
C GLY A 73 14.45 0.83 -19.58
N GLU A 74 14.29 0.05 -18.52
CA GLU A 74 13.34 -1.06 -18.41
C GLU A 74 12.31 -0.81 -17.30
N ASN A 75 12.74 -0.15 -16.22
CA ASN A 75 11.94 0.11 -15.04
C ASN A 75 11.97 1.59 -14.63
N LEU A 76 10.90 2.02 -14.00
CA LEU A 76 10.84 3.20 -13.16
C LEU A 76 11.12 2.76 -11.74
N ILE A 77 12.13 3.36 -11.09
CA ILE A 77 12.54 3.04 -9.73
C ILE A 77 12.23 4.25 -8.86
N ILE A 78 11.38 4.07 -7.88
CA ILE A 78 10.95 5.13 -6.95
C ILE A 78 11.49 4.78 -5.56
N VAL A 79 12.34 5.64 -5.04
CA VAL A 79 13.03 5.45 -3.76
C VAL A 79 12.51 6.48 -2.78
N TYR A 80 11.98 6.00 -1.66
CA TYR A 80 11.71 6.79 -0.47
C TYR A 80 12.93 6.73 0.42
N THR A 81 13.43 7.84 0.86
CA THR A 81 14.55 7.90 1.79
C THR A 81 14.21 8.86 2.92
N THR A 82 14.49 8.50 4.17
CA THR A 82 14.39 9.43 5.29
C THR A 82 15.78 9.84 5.77
N ASN A 83 15.86 11.03 6.35
CA ASN A 83 17.06 11.46 7.06
C ASN A 83 17.18 10.74 8.42
N ASP A 84 18.32 10.88 9.10
CA ASP A 84 18.66 10.15 10.33
C ASP A 84 17.68 10.34 11.50
N ASP A 85 16.89 11.42 11.50
CA ASP A 85 15.93 11.73 12.56
C ASP A 85 14.55 11.08 12.33
N TRP A 86 14.32 10.52 11.15
CA TRP A 86 13.03 9.99 10.74
C TRP A 86 13.16 8.55 10.23
N THR A 87 12.12 7.75 10.48
CA THR A 87 11.97 6.39 9.94
C THR A 87 10.63 6.23 9.25
N ILE A 88 10.55 5.29 8.32
CA ILE A 88 9.34 4.95 7.57
C ILE A 88 8.67 3.75 8.23
N ASP A 89 7.38 3.88 8.55
CA ASP A 89 6.55 2.79 9.07
C ASP A 89 5.68 2.17 7.98
N LEU A 90 5.24 2.97 7.00
CA LEU A 90 4.35 2.54 5.93
C LEU A 90 4.49 3.48 4.74
N THR A 91 4.52 2.91 3.54
CA THR A 91 4.46 3.70 2.31
C THR A 91 3.26 3.32 1.46
N HIS A 92 2.78 4.29 0.70
CA HIS A 92 1.76 4.10 -0.31
C HIS A 92 2.18 4.86 -1.58
N LEU A 93 2.05 4.21 -2.71
CA LEU A 93 2.35 4.81 -4.00
C LEU A 93 1.20 4.54 -4.97
N SER A 94 0.74 5.58 -5.65
CA SER A 94 -0.15 5.48 -6.79
C SER A 94 0.54 6.04 -8.01
N ILE A 95 0.41 5.39 -9.16
CA ILE A 95 0.99 5.83 -10.41
C ILE A 95 -0.02 5.65 -11.55
N GLY A 96 -0.10 6.61 -12.46
CA GLY A 96 -1.04 6.53 -13.56
C GLY A 96 -0.84 7.60 -14.61
N ASN A 97 -1.69 7.61 -15.63
CA ASN A 97 -1.62 8.56 -16.73
C ASN A 97 -1.99 9.97 -16.27
N CYS A 98 -1.08 10.94 -16.41
CA CYS A 98 -1.30 12.34 -15.99
C CYS A 98 -2.53 13.00 -16.63
N ASN A 99 -3.00 12.51 -17.79
CA ASN A 99 -4.16 13.07 -18.49
C ASN A 99 -5.50 12.46 -18.06
N GLU A 100 -5.49 11.54 -17.11
CA GLU A 100 -6.67 10.81 -16.63
C GLU A 100 -6.88 11.03 -15.13
N ASP A 101 -8.03 10.64 -14.61
CA ASP A 101 -8.32 10.60 -13.17
C ASP A 101 -7.68 9.35 -12.55
N TRP A 102 -6.36 9.36 -12.38
CA TRP A 102 -5.57 8.20 -11.96
C TRP A 102 -5.41 8.07 -10.44
N VAL A 103 -5.46 9.18 -9.70
CA VAL A 103 -5.36 9.13 -8.23
C VAL A 103 -6.72 8.80 -7.62
N PRO A 104 -6.83 7.72 -6.82
CA PRO A 104 -8.05 7.45 -6.10
C PRO A 104 -8.39 8.60 -5.14
N LEU A 105 -9.53 9.24 -5.34
CA LEU A 105 -9.98 10.37 -4.53
C LEU A 105 -11.18 10.01 -3.64
N THR A 106 -11.30 10.71 -2.54
CA THR A 106 -12.51 10.76 -1.72
C THR A 106 -13.56 11.66 -2.39
N CYS A 107 -14.83 11.60 -1.95
CA CYS A 107 -15.87 12.52 -2.44
C CYS A 107 -15.53 14.00 -2.20
N SER A 108 -14.60 14.31 -1.29
CA SER A 108 -14.11 15.67 -1.01
C SER A 108 -12.89 16.06 -1.84
N GLY A 109 -12.45 15.22 -2.79
CA GLY A 109 -11.30 15.48 -3.66
C GLY A 109 -9.93 15.26 -3.00
N LYS A 110 -9.87 14.61 -1.84
CA LYS A 110 -8.59 14.28 -1.19
C LYS A 110 -8.12 12.89 -1.65
N PRO A 111 -6.80 12.65 -1.77
CA PRO A 111 -6.27 11.33 -2.06
C PRO A 111 -6.77 10.28 -1.07
N LYS A 112 -7.19 9.14 -1.59
CA LYS A 112 -7.63 7.98 -0.79
C LYS A 112 -6.48 6.98 -0.69
N VAL A 113 -5.53 7.27 0.17
CA VAL A 113 -4.25 6.57 0.33
C VAL A 113 -4.40 5.07 0.45
N GLY A 114 -5.36 4.58 1.25
CA GLY A 114 -5.61 3.13 1.40
C GLY A 114 -6.17 2.44 0.14
N ARG A 115 -6.20 3.12 -1.02
CA ARG A 115 -6.53 2.56 -2.34
C ARG A 115 -5.41 2.76 -3.37
N PHE A 116 -4.25 3.20 -2.93
CA PHE A 116 -3.09 3.25 -3.79
C PHE A 116 -2.64 1.83 -4.14
N GLU A 117 -2.16 1.64 -5.36
CA GLU A 117 -1.87 0.32 -5.93
C GLU A 117 -0.70 -0.38 -5.23
N TYR A 118 0.25 0.41 -4.73
CA TYR A 118 1.44 -0.09 -4.07
C TYR A 118 1.41 0.34 -2.61
N THR A 119 1.63 -0.63 -1.73
CA THR A 119 1.68 -0.42 -0.28
C THR A 119 2.76 -1.32 0.28
N ASP A 120 3.62 -0.75 1.09
CA ASP A 120 4.65 -1.51 1.77
C ASP A 120 4.60 -1.23 3.26
N PRO A 121 4.00 -2.16 4.04
CA PRO A 121 3.96 -2.08 5.50
C PRO A 121 5.25 -2.68 6.08
N TYR A 122 5.91 -1.92 6.95
CA TYR A 122 7.06 -2.40 7.70
C TYR A 122 6.68 -2.73 9.13
N SER A 123 7.13 -3.88 9.61
CA SER A 123 7.04 -4.25 11.03
C SER A 123 8.17 -3.63 11.87
N VAL A 124 9.17 -3.09 11.21
CA VAL A 124 10.34 -2.43 11.81
C VAL A 124 10.58 -1.16 11.01
N SER A 125 10.73 -0.04 11.72
CA SER A 125 11.03 1.26 11.10
C SER A 125 12.27 1.18 10.21
N ASP A 126 12.16 1.64 8.97
CA ASP A 126 13.21 1.64 7.97
C ASP A 126 13.54 3.06 7.50
N HIS A 127 14.68 3.24 6.86
CA HIS A 127 15.10 4.52 6.30
C HIS A 127 14.94 4.59 4.79
N GLU A 128 14.73 3.45 4.13
CA GLU A 128 14.64 3.37 2.68
C GLU A 128 13.58 2.37 2.24
N VAL A 129 12.81 2.74 1.23
CA VAL A 129 11.82 1.89 0.56
C VAL A 129 11.95 2.06 -0.94
N VAL A 130 12.04 0.97 -1.69
CA VAL A 130 12.22 0.98 -3.12
C VAL A 130 11.06 0.29 -3.83
N TYR A 131 10.46 0.99 -4.79
CA TYR A 131 9.51 0.42 -5.73
C TYR A 131 10.13 0.31 -7.12
N VAL A 132 10.01 -0.86 -7.74
CA VAL A 132 10.43 -1.12 -9.11
C VAL A 132 9.20 -1.39 -9.96
N ILE A 133 8.98 -0.55 -10.95
CA ILE A 133 7.77 -0.58 -11.78
C ILE A 133 8.19 -0.74 -13.24
N PRO A 134 7.85 -1.86 -13.91
CA PRO A 134 8.20 -2.04 -15.31
C PRO A 134 7.62 -0.92 -16.18
N LEU A 135 8.44 -0.29 -17.02
CA LEU A 135 8.00 0.75 -17.95
C LEU A 135 6.96 0.24 -18.95
N ALA A 136 6.97 -1.07 -19.22
CA ALA A 136 5.98 -1.72 -20.08
C ALA A 136 4.55 -1.65 -19.51
N ASP A 137 4.41 -1.50 -18.18
CA ASP A 137 3.13 -1.36 -17.50
C ASP A 137 2.65 0.10 -17.44
N LEU A 138 3.49 1.04 -17.86
CA LEU A 138 3.23 2.48 -17.81
C LEU A 138 2.96 3.05 -19.19
N ASN A 139 2.12 4.09 -19.24
CA ASN A 139 1.95 4.92 -20.44
C ASN A 139 3.12 5.91 -20.56
N ASN A 140 3.31 6.51 -21.76
CA ASN A 140 4.39 7.47 -22.01
C ASN A 140 4.27 8.78 -21.20
N ASN A 141 3.13 9.04 -20.58
CA ASN A 141 2.88 10.22 -19.76
C ASN A 141 2.30 9.78 -18.42
N TYR A 142 3.15 9.57 -17.43
CA TYR A 142 2.75 9.10 -16.11
C TYR A 142 3.07 10.12 -15.02
N CYS A 143 2.22 10.16 -14.03
CA CYS A 143 2.35 10.89 -12.78
C CYS A 143 2.34 9.90 -11.61
N PHE A 144 2.88 10.30 -10.48
CA PHE A 144 2.80 9.52 -9.26
C PHE A 144 2.38 10.38 -8.07
N ALA A 145 1.78 9.74 -7.08
CA ALA A 145 1.49 10.30 -5.78
C ALA A 145 2.12 9.38 -4.72
N ALA A 146 3.00 9.94 -3.93
CA ALA A 146 3.76 9.24 -2.91
C ALA A 146 3.32 9.70 -1.52
N HIS A 147 3.06 8.75 -0.63
CA HIS A 147 2.67 9.00 0.75
C HIS A 147 3.45 8.06 1.67
N ALA A 148 3.82 8.54 2.85
CA ALA A 148 4.42 7.71 3.89
C ALA A 148 3.81 8.02 5.26
N GLU A 149 3.79 7.02 6.13
CA GLU A 149 3.69 7.19 7.56
C GLU A 149 5.10 7.11 8.12
N VAL A 150 5.50 8.15 8.83
CA VAL A 150 6.87 8.32 9.32
C VAL A 150 6.89 8.58 10.81
N GLN A 151 7.94 8.14 11.48
CA GLN A 151 8.19 8.40 12.88
C GLN A 151 9.43 9.29 13.01
N GLY A 152 9.31 10.37 13.75
CA GLY A 152 10.40 11.33 13.94
C GLY A 152 10.39 12.02 15.29
N PRO A 153 11.21 13.07 15.48
CA PRO A 153 11.41 13.74 16.77
C PRO A 153 10.14 14.33 17.38
N ILE A 154 9.14 14.59 16.54
CA ILE A 154 7.84 15.17 16.95
C ILE A 154 6.75 14.11 17.10
N GLY A 155 7.06 12.84 16.91
CA GLY A 155 6.13 11.71 16.90
C GLY A 155 5.81 11.21 15.50
N GLY A 156 4.74 10.41 15.39
CA GLY A 156 4.27 9.87 14.12
C GLY A 156 3.53 10.92 13.31
N GLU A 157 3.89 11.03 12.04
CA GLU A 157 3.31 11.96 11.07
C GLU A 157 3.01 11.28 9.74
N THR A 158 2.09 11.86 8.96
CA THR A 158 1.94 11.53 7.55
C THR A 158 2.81 12.44 6.71
N ALA A 159 3.47 11.89 5.70
CA ALA A 159 4.37 12.62 4.81
C ALA A 159 3.96 12.47 3.34
N TRP A 160 4.17 13.55 2.57
CA TRP A 160 3.83 13.67 1.15
C TRP A 160 4.96 14.31 0.36
#